data_a868c6f44c2a417f07acb05019d2e0a8
#
_entry.id   a868c6f44c2a417f07acb05019d2e0a8
#
_cell.length_a   1.000
_cell.length_b   1.000
_cell.length_c   1.000
_cell.angle_alpha   90.00
_cell.angle_beta   90.00
_cell.angle_gamma   90.00
#
_symmetry.space_group_name_H-M   'P 1'
#
loop_
_entity.id
_entity.type
_entity.pdbx_description
1 polymer ?
#
loop_
_entity_poly.entity_id
_entity_poly.type
_entity_poly.pdbx_seq_one_letter_code
_entity_poly.pdbx_strand_id
1 'polypeptide(L)'
;MNESAAASAYTVLTRALRDAALTVLAMAAAAAASQAVAHGPAAGVLGAVLALSLARSHLVAERRGWLEALVLLPVVSLASFGVGALLLHAPWLGAAGFVVAGAVPAWARRFGATGRRLGRLVTLPLVTILVVPGLPQRPAWGLPPAFAVAAPAAIALLALACVVLAQGLGQALGWPPPHAPGSAAGAAAAAPAAPGTLRPSAPVRLAAQMAASLALAFVVGLLVFPDHWRWLVLSALLVNTGSIGQFDVLRRGVLRVLGAAGGTVAAMAVARGAGGDVAAVGALVLACVFVGLVLRVFGYGWWVLCVTLALALLQTLEPAAEPLLLWRRLLEIAVGAAIATAAASLVWPIPTADILRRRIAGALAAMSEALDPDAAERRPLAVVGTMALVRQMQPVFRAQGAAHRLAGRREAPQAARWIDALLACEAPVLALVERGQAPDAVRKAIGAARKSIREPAELGPALAALREALERPPAGP
;
A
#
# COMPACT_ATOMS: atom_id res chain seq x y z
N MET A 1 -19.51 -26.01 -2.57
CA MET A 1 -18.75 -24.82 -2.12
C MET A 1 -18.50 -25.04 -0.65
N ASN A 2 -17.23 -25.35 -0.27
CA ASN A 2 -16.89 -25.96 1.01
C ASN A 2 -17.13 -25.00 2.20
N GLU A 3 -17.73 -25.51 3.28
CA GLU A 3 -17.95 -24.79 4.54
C GLU A 3 -16.67 -24.11 5.09
N SER A 4 -15.50 -24.72 4.88
CA SER A 4 -14.21 -24.16 5.25
C SER A 4 -13.85 -22.88 4.49
N ALA A 5 -14.24 -22.75 3.22
CA ALA A 5 -14.03 -21.53 2.42
C ALA A 5 -14.97 -20.41 2.86
N ALA A 6 -16.20 -20.73 3.20
CA ALA A 6 -17.17 -19.77 3.74
C ALA A 6 -16.76 -19.26 5.13
N ALA A 7 -16.32 -20.14 6.02
CA ALA A 7 -15.78 -19.79 7.34
C ALA A 7 -14.55 -18.90 7.23
N SER A 8 -13.64 -19.20 6.29
CA SER A 8 -12.46 -18.35 6.02
C SER A 8 -12.85 -16.97 5.50
N ALA A 9 -13.81 -16.87 4.58
CA ALA A 9 -14.29 -15.59 4.07
C ALA A 9 -14.97 -14.73 5.16
N TYR A 10 -15.77 -15.37 6.01
CA TYR A 10 -16.42 -14.72 7.15
C TYR A 10 -15.39 -14.14 8.14
N THR A 11 -14.35 -14.90 8.49
CA THR A 11 -13.28 -14.42 9.40
C THR A 11 -12.48 -13.26 8.79
N VAL A 12 -12.24 -13.27 7.49
CA VAL A 12 -11.55 -12.17 6.79
C VAL A 12 -12.42 -10.91 6.78
N LEU A 13 -13.72 -11.04 6.50
CA LEU A 13 -14.64 -9.91 6.46
C LEU A 13 -14.86 -9.30 7.85
N THR A 14 -15.05 -10.12 8.89
CA THR A 14 -15.21 -9.62 10.27
C THR A 14 -13.97 -8.89 10.77
N ARG A 15 -12.78 -9.36 10.42
CA ARG A 15 -11.53 -8.61 10.68
C ARG A 15 -11.52 -7.27 9.96
N ALA A 16 -11.81 -7.28 8.66
CA ALA A 16 -11.82 -6.05 7.88
C ALA A 16 -12.81 -5.00 8.43
N LEU A 17 -13.99 -5.43 8.88
CA LEU A 17 -14.98 -4.57 9.52
C LEU A 17 -14.45 -3.97 10.83
N ARG A 18 -13.82 -4.76 11.69
CA ARG A 18 -13.23 -4.29 12.96
C ARG A 18 -12.09 -3.30 12.73
N ASP A 19 -11.16 -3.62 11.83
CA ASP A 19 -10.04 -2.76 11.47
C ASP A 19 -10.52 -1.43 10.85
N ALA A 20 -11.57 -1.49 10.01
CA ALA A 20 -12.21 -0.31 9.43
C ALA A 20 -12.89 0.54 10.51
N ALA A 21 -13.62 -0.07 11.44
CA ALA A 21 -14.29 0.64 12.53
C ALA A 21 -13.28 1.38 13.42
N LEU A 22 -12.21 0.70 13.87
CA LEU A 22 -11.16 1.33 14.67
C LEU A 22 -10.44 2.45 13.91
N THR A 23 -10.19 2.26 12.61
CA THR A 23 -9.56 3.28 11.78
C THR A 23 -10.43 4.52 11.64
N VAL A 24 -11.73 4.34 11.37
CA VAL A 24 -12.68 5.46 11.22
C VAL A 24 -12.90 6.15 12.56
N LEU A 25 -12.97 5.41 13.67
CA LEU A 25 -13.03 6.00 15.01
C LEU A 25 -11.81 6.88 15.30
N ALA A 26 -10.60 6.36 15.00
CA ALA A 26 -9.37 7.15 15.13
C ALA A 26 -9.37 8.39 14.25
N MET A 27 -9.88 8.30 13.01
CA MET A 27 -10.01 9.44 12.08
C MET A 27 -10.97 10.49 12.61
N ALA A 28 -12.14 10.10 13.08
CA ALA A 28 -13.15 11.01 13.64
C ALA A 28 -12.61 11.72 14.89
N ALA A 29 -12.01 10.97 15.81
CA ALA A 29 -11.38 11.52 17.00
C ALA A 29 -10.23 12.47 16.67
N ALA A 30 -9.35 12.10 15.73
CA ALA A 30 -8.26 12.96 15.30
C ALA A 30 -8.75 14.23 14.59
N ALA A 31 -9.80 14.12 13.77
CA ALA A 31 -10.41 15.29 13.15
C ALA A 31 -10.98 16.27 14.21
N ALA A 32 -11.74 15.77 15.16
CA ALA A 32 -12.32 16.58 16.24
C ALA A 32 -11.24 17.22 17.12
N ALA A 33 -10.24 16.44 17.55
CA ALA A 33 -9.13 16.93 18.37
C ALA A 33 -8.29 17.98 17.62
N SER A 34 -8.06 17.78 16.32
CA SER A 34 -7.31 18.74 15.50
C SER A 34 -8.05 20.06 15.32
N GLN A 35 -9.38 20.02 15.18
CA GLN A 35 -10.22 21.23 15.10
C GLN A 35 -10.28 21.99 16.43
N ALA A 36 -10.16 21.30 17.57
CA ALA A 36 -10.07 21.94 18.87
C ALA A 36 -8.76 22.69 19.10
N VAL A 37 -7.65 22.23 18.47
CA VAL A 37 -6.33 22.86 18.58
C VAL A 37 -6.14 23.95 17.54
N ALA A 38 -6.59 23.72 16.31
CA ALA A 38 -6.41 24.65 15.20
C ALA A 38 -7.75 24.82 14.48
N HIS A 39 -8.26 26.05 14.50
CA HIS A 39 -9.59 26.35 13.96
C HIS A 39 -9.61 26.23 12.44
N GLY A 40 -10.60 25.49 11.93
CA GLY A 40 -10.85 25.39 10.49
C GLY A 40 -10.91 23.94 9.98
N PRO A 41 -11.62 23.71 8.86
CA PRO A 41 -11.84 22.36 8.31
C PRO A 41 -10.54 21.68 7.85
N ALA A 42 -9.54 22.46 7.44
CA ALA A 42 -8.23 21.93 7.01
C ALA A 42 -7.50 21.17 8.11
N ALA A 43 -7.58 21.64 9.38
CA ALA A 43 -6.98 20.95 10.51
C ALA A 43 -7.62 19.58 10.76
N GLY A 44 -8.95 19.52 10.71
CA GLY A 44 -9.68 18.26 10.87
C GLY A 44 -9.35 17.26 9.75
N VAL A 45 -9.31 17.71 8.50
CA VAL A 45 -8.92 16.87 7.36
C VAL A 45 -7.49 16.37 7.49
N LEU A 46 -6.56 17.24 7.92
CA LEU A 46 -5.15 16.85 8.18
C LEU A 46 -5.08 15.76 9.25
N GLY A 47 -5.74 15.95 10.39
CA GLY A 47 -5.79 14.96 11.48
C GLY A 47 -6.37 13.62 11.02
N ALA A 48 -7.49 13.66 10.30
CA ALA A 48 -8.13 12.46 9.77
C ALA A 48 -7.23 11.69 8.78
N VAL A 49 -6.59 12.38 7.83
CA VAL A 49 -5.70 11.77 6.82
C VAL A 49 -4.45 11.18 7.49
N LEU A 50 -3.88 11.86 8.49
CA LEU A 50 -2.76 11.33 9.26
C LEU A 50 -3.17 10.09 10.06
N ALA A 51 -4.33 10.12 10.75
CA ALA A 51 -4.84 8.99 11.50
C ALA A 51 -5.12 7.77 10.59
N LEU A 52 -5.76 7.97 9.42
CA LEU A 52 -5.97 6.93 8.41
C LEU A 52 -4.64 6.30 8.00
N SER A 53 -3.67 7.13 7.71
CA SER A 53 -2.36 6.70 7.22
C SER A 53 -1.58 5.95 8.31
N LEU A 54 -1.59 6.43 9.56
CA LEU A 54 -0.96 5.79 10.71
C LEU A 54 -1.61 4.45 11.05
N ALA A 55 -2.95 4.38 11.12
CA ALA A 55 -3.68 3.15 11.38
C ALA A 55 -3.34 2.06 10.35
N ARG A 56 -3.20 2.44 9.08
CA ARG A 56 -2.83 1.53 7.98
C ARG A 56 -1.36 1.15 7.93
N SER A 57 -0.50 1.89 8.60
CA SER A 57 0.94 1.64 8.58
C SER A 57 1.35 0.44 9.44
N HIS A 58 0.47 -0.03 10.34
CA HIS A 58 0.74 -1.04 11.38
C HIS A 58 1.98 -0.73 12.25
N LEU A 59 2.44 0.52 12.26
CA LEU A 59 3.59 0.95 13.06
C LEU A 59 3.28 0.91 14.55
N VAL A 60 2.01 1.19 14.88
CA VAL A 60 1.53 1.28 16.27
C VAL A 60 1.32 -0.08 16.92
N ALA A 61 1.30 -1.19 16.14
CA ALA A 61 1.11 -2.54 16.68
C ALA A 61 2.30 -3.02 17.55
N GLU A 62 3.49 -2.42 17.38
CA GLU A 62 4.67 -2.75 18.16
C GLU A 62 5.07 -1.57 19.06
N ARG A 63 5.40 -1.82 20.34
CA ARG A 63 5.88 -0.77 21.28
C ARG A 63 7.01 0.09 20.71
N ARG A 64 7.94 -0.53 20.01
CA ARG A 64 9.06 0.16 19.38
C ARG A 64 8.61 1.07 18.24
N GLY A 65 7.61 0.65 17.49
CA GLY A 65 7.09 1.40 16.33
C GLY A 65 6.41 2.70 16.72
N TRP A 66 5.61 2.73 17.79
CA TRP A 66 4.96 3.96 18.21
C TRP A 66 5.91 4.92 18.93
N LEU A 67 6.95 4.42 19.65
CA LEU A 67 8.01 5.26 20.19
C LEU A 67 8.84 5.93 19.09
N GLU A 68 9.20 5.16 18.03
CA GLU A 68 9.85 5.73 16.84
C GLU A 68 8.95 6.79 16.17
N ALA A 69 7.65 6.53 16.06
CA ALA A 69 6.69 7.47 15.49
C ALA A 69 6.55 8.74 16.34
N LEU A 70 6.55 8.64 17.68
CA LEU A 70 6.44 9.78 18.59
C LEU A 70 7.55 10.81 18.38
N VAL A 71 8.77 10.35 18.08
CA VAL A 71 9.93 11.22 17.86
C VAL A 71 10.00 11.71 16.41
N LEU A 72 9.81 10.81 15.45
CA LEU A 72 10.05 11.12 14.04
C LEU A 72 8.87 11.84 13.38
N LEU A 73 7.66 11.58 13.80
CA LEU A 73 6.45 12.13 13.15
C LEU A 73 6.40 13.67 13.26
N PRO A 74 6.68 14.31 14.40
CA PRO A 74 6.77 15.75 14.47
C PRO A 74 7.82 16.34 13.54
N VAL A 75 9.02 15.75 13.51
CA VAL A 75 10.14 16.23 12.67
C VAL A 75 9.77 16.12 11.18
N VAL A 76 9.22 14.98 10.76
CA VAL A 76 8.81 14.78 9.37
C VAL A 76 7.62 15.66 9.01
N SER A 77 6.69 15.92 9.93
CA SER A 77 5.57 16.83 9.71
C SER A 77 6.00 18.26 9.52
N LEU A 78 6.96 18.75 10.33
CA LEU A 78 7.57 20.06 10.18
C LEU A 78 8.35 20.18 8.86
N ALA A 79 9.15 19.18 8.53
CA ALA A 79 9.87 19.14 7.24
C ALA A 79 8.91 19.16 6.05
N SER A 80 7.82 18.38 6.13
CA SER A 80 6.79 18.36 5.09
C SER A 80 6.07 19.71 4.99
N PHE A 81 5.77 20.36 6.11
CA PHE A 81 5.21 21.71 6.12
C PHE A 81 6.16 22.71 5.46
N GLY A 82 7.46 22.62 5.73
CA GLY A 82 8.48 23.43 5.06
C GLY A 82 8.51 23.22 3.55
N VAL A 83 8.42 21.96 3.07
CA VAL A 83 8.29 21.64 1.65
C VAL A 83 6.99 22.24 1.08
N GLY A 84 5.88 22.17 1.81
CA GLY A 84 4.62 22.80 1.44
C GLY A 84 4.72 24.32 1.29
N ALA A 85 5.42 24.99 2.23
CA ALA A 85 5.69 26.42 2.17
C ALA A 85 6.58 26.80 0.97
N LEU A 86 7.61 25.99 0.68
CA LEU A 86 8.46 26.17 -0.49
C LEU A 86 7.67 26.02 -1.80
N LEU A 87 6.72 25.09 -1.87
CA LEU A 87 5.86 24.93 -3.03
C LEU A 87 5.01 26.16 -3.33
N LEU A 88 4.73 27.01 -2.31
CA LEU A 88 4.02 28.29 -2.49
C LEU A 88 4.92 29.42 -2.95
N HIS A 89 6.06 29.58 -2.29
CA HIS A 89 6.91 30.75 -2.48
C HIS A 89 7.98 30.54 -3.56
N ALA A 90 8.40 29.28 -3.75
CA ALA A 90 9.41 28.86 -4.72
C ALA A 90 9.05 27.48 -5.29
N PRO A 91 8.05 27.39 -6.21
CA PRO A 91 7.45 26.12 -6.64
C PRO A 91 8.44 25.07 -7.11
N TRP A 92 9.48 25.48 -7.84
CA TRP A 92 10.50 24.56 -8.35
C TRP A 92 11.40 24.00 -7.23
N LEU A 93 11.75 24.80 -6.23
CA LEU A 93 12.52 24.33 -5.08
C LEU A 93 11.66 23.42 -4.19
N GLY A 94 10.40 23.78 -3.97
CA GLY A 94 9.43 22.94 -3.28
C GLY A 94 9.22 21.62 -3.99
N ALA A 95 9.10 21.62 -5.32
CA ALA A 95 9.00 20.42 -6.14
C ALA A 95 10.25 19.53 -5.99
N ALA A 96 11.44 20.09 -6.06
CA ALA A 96 12.69 19.35 -5.84
C ALA A 96 12.74 18.71 -4.45
N GLY A 97 12.39 19.45 -3.40
CA GLY A 97 12.29 18.96 -2.02
C GLY A 97 11.26 17.81 -1.90
N PHE A 98 10.10 17.97 -2.53
CA PHE A 98 9.06 16.92 -2.54
C PHE A 98 9.52 15.66 -3.28
N VAL A 99 10.19 15.78 -4.42
CA VAL A 99 10.75 14.66 -5.19
C VAL A 99 11.75 13.87 -4.35
N VAL A 100 12.67 14.56 -3.68
CA VAL A 100 13.64 13.92 -2.79
C VAL A 100 12.92 13.20 -1.65
N ALA A 101 12.03 13.88 -0.94
CA ALA A 101 11.29 13.32 0.18
C ALA A 101 10.42 12.11 -0.25
N GLY A 102 9.81 12.15 -1.43
CA GLY A 102 9.02 11.05 -2.00
C GLY A 102 9.85 9.85 -2.44
N ALA A 103 11.12 10.04 -2.83
CA ALA A 103 12.03 8.96 -3.21
C ALA A 103 12.67 8.26 -1.99
N VAL A 104 12.86 8.99 -0.86
CA VAL A 104 13.48 8.47 0.37
C VAL A 104 12.84 7.17 0.88
N PRO A 105 11.51 7.01 0.93
CA PRO A 105 10.87 5.78 1.38
C PRO A 105 11.25 4.54 0.57
N ALA A 106 11.39 4.70 -0.75
CA ALA A 106 11.80 3.61 -1.63
C ALA A 106 13.29 3.27 -1.44
N TRP A 107 14.14 4.28 -1.36
CA TRP A 107 15.57 4.13 -1.12
C TRP A 107 15.90 3.55 0.26
N ALA A 108 15.19 3.98 1.30
CA ALA A 108 15.37 3.52 2.67
C ALA A 108 15.13 2.01 2.84
N ARG A 109 14.39 1.36 1.92
CA ARG A 109 14.16 -0.10 1.95
C ARG A 109 15.46 -0.91 1.92
N ARG A 110 16.57 -0.34 1.43
CA ARG A 110 17.90 -0.99 1.45
C ARG A 110 18.41 -1.29 2.86
N PHE A 111 17.94 -0.56 3.86
CA PHE A 111 18.29 -0.74 5.28
C PHE A 111 17.35 -1.72 6.01
N GLY A 112 16.67 -2.60 5.30
CA GLY A 112 15.86 -3.67 5.86
C GLY A 112 14.57 -3.20 6.54
N ALA A 113 14.24 -3.78 7.70
CA ALA A 113 12.99 -3.50 8.41
C ALA A 113 12.90 -2.07 8.93
N THR A 114 13.99 -1.56 9.51
CA THR A 114 14.06 -0.18 10.02
C THR A 114 13.87 0.84 8.91
N GLY A 115 14.56 0.68 7.77
CA GLY A 115 14.39 1.57 6.63
C GLY A 115 12.96 1.55 6.05
N ARG A 116 12.29 0.40 6.05
CA ARG A 116 10.88 0.30 5.64
C ARG A 116 9.94 1.03 6.60
N ARG A 117 10.21 1.00 7.92
CA ARG A 117 9.42 1.73 8.93
C ARG A 117 9.59 3.24 8.77
N LEU A 118 10.83 3.71 8.71
CA LEU A 118 11.17 5.12 8.50
C LEU A 118 10.55 5.65 7.19
N GLY A 119 10.69 4.91 6.10
CA GLY A 119 10.10 5.29 4.81
C GLY A 119 8.58 5.46 4.88
N ARG A 120 7.88 4.61 5.63
CA ARG A 120 6.43 4.78 5.83
C ARG A 120 6.11 6.07 6.57
N LEU A 121 6.83 6.40 7.64
CA LEU A 121 6.62 7.63 8.40
C LEU A 121 6.82 8.89 7.55
N VAL A 122 7.82 8.89 6.66
CA VAL A 122 8.08 10.02 5.75
C VAL A 122 6.95 10.21 4.72
N THR A 123 6.39 9.12 4.21
CA THR A 123 5.33 9.21 3.19
C THR A 123 4.04 9.83 3.73
N LEU A 124 3.73 9.64 5.02
CA LEU A 124 2.45 10.03 5.62
C LEU A 124 2.18 11.55 5.53
N PRO A 125 3.06 12.43 6.05
CA PRO A 125 2.84 13.87 5.95
C PRO A 125 2.95 14.42 4.52
N LEU A 126 3.75 13.78 3.64
CA LEU A 126 3.85 14.21 2.24
C LEU A 126 2.54 14.08 1.48
N VAL A 127 1.80 12.99 1.71
CA VAL A 127 0.47 12.81 1.10
C VAL A 127 -0.49 13.90 1.55
N THR A 128 -0.40 14.35 2.80
CA THR A 128 -1.30 15.38 3.33
C THR A 128 -1.14 16.72 2.63
N ILE A 129 0.08 17.11 2.20
CA ILE A 129 0.33 18.35 1.44
C ILE A 129 -0.49 18.38 0.15
N LEU A 130 -0.66 17.23 -0.50
CA LEU A 130 -1.37 17.12 -1.76
C LEU A 130 -2.89 16.97 -1.59
N VAL A 131 -3.33 16.40 -0.47
CA VAL A 131 -4.75 16.04 -0.23
C VAL A 131 -5.50 17.16 0.47
N VAL A 132 -4.86 17.87 1.41
CA VAL A 132 -5.56 18.86 2.23
C VAL A 132 -5.69 20.17 1.47
N PRO A 133 -6.95 20.65 1.21
CA PRO A 133 -7.18 21.89 0.54
C PRO A 133 -6.59 23.07 1.31
N GLY A 134 -5.95 24.00 0.62
CA GLY A 134 -5.47 25.27 1.19
C GLY A 134 -4.30 25.19 2.17
N LEU A 135 -3.77 23.99 2.48
CA LEU A 135 -2.63 23.84 3.42
C LEU A 135 -1.42 24.69 3.05
N PRO A 136 -1.06 24.90 1.77
CA PRO A 136 -0.02 25.83 1.47
C PRO A 136 -0.49 27.30 1.43
N GLN A 137 -1.75 27.59 1.13
CA GLN A 137 -2.18 28.94 0.73
C GLN A 137 -2.51 29.88 1.90
N ARG A 138 -2.95 29.40 3.03
CA ARG A 138 -3.12 30.12 4.31
C ARG A 138 -3.28 29.15 5.45
N PRO A 139 -2.38 29.09 6.43
CA PRO A 139 -2.72 28.51 7.71
C PRO A 139 -3.66 29.48 8.45
N ALA A 140 -4.92 29.54 8.03
CA ALA A 140 -5.97 30.16 8.82
C ALA A 140 -6.27 29.24 10.02
N TRP A 141 -5.24 28.92 10.80
CA TRP A 141 -5.36 28.07 11.98
C TRP A 141 -5.97 28.82 13.15
N GLY A 142 -6.23 30.13 13.00
CA GLY A 142 -6.65 30.98 14.13
C GLY A 142 -5.61 31.09 15.24
N LEU A 143 -4.39 30.61 15.00
CA LEU A 143 -3.28 30.58 15.97
C LEU A 143 -2.32 31.74 15.73
N PRO A 144 -1.67 32.27 16.79
CA PRO A 144 -0.56 33.20 16.63
C PRO A 144 0.54 32.60 15.73
N PRO A 145 1.28 33.44 14.97
CA PRO A 145 2.26 32.94 13.97
C PRO A 145 3.32 32.00 14.54
N ALA A 146 3.74 32.20 15.78
CA ALA A 146 4.71 31.35 16.47
C ALA A 146 4.18 29.89 16.65
N PHE A 147 2.89 29.74 16.92
CA PHE A 147 2.28 28.43 17.12
C PHE A 147 1.81 27.79 15.81
N ALA A 148 1.54 28.58 14.77
CA ALA A 148 1.13 28.09 13.46
C ALA A 148 2.17 27.15 12.82
N VAL A 149 3.46 27.38 13.04
CA VAL A 149 4.54 26.53 12.56
C VAL A 149 4.54 25.17 13.28
N ALA A 150 4.20 25.13 14.56
CA ALA A 150 4.18 23.90 15.36
C ALA A 150 2.88 23.08 15.18
N ALA A 151 1.81 23.69 14.66
CA ALA A 151 0.50 23.06 14.53
C ALA A 151 0.51 21.72 13.73
N PRO A 152 1.21 21.57 12.59
CA PRO A 152 1.28 20.30 11.89
C PRO A 152 1.89 19.17 12.74
N ALA A 153 2.89 19.47 13.55
CA ALA A 153 3.52 18.52 14.46
C ALA A 153 2.57 18.14 15.59
N ALA A 154 1.87 19.12 16.19
CA ALA A 154 0.87 18.87 17.22
C ALA A 154 -0.29 18.02 16.71
N ILE A 155 -0.82 18.31 15.51
CA ILE A 155 -1.87 17.51 14.87
C ILE A 155 -1.39 16.09 14.58
N ALA A 156 -0.14 15.92 14.16
CA ALA A 156 0.43 14.60 13.90
C ALA A 156 0.55 13.76 15.19
N LEU A 157 0.92 14.38 16.31
CA LEU A 157 0.94 13.73 17.62
C LEU A 157 -0.47 13.39 18.13
N LEU A 158 -1.44 14.28 17.93
CA LEU A 158 -2.84 14.02 18.24
C LEU A 158 -3.38 12.85 17.42
N ALA A 159 -3.09 12.81 16.12
CA ALA A 159 -3.48 11.69 15.26
C ALA A 159 -2.85 10.37 15.74
N LEU A 160 -1.57 10.40 16.15
CA LEU A 160 -0.90 9.23 16.73
C LEU A 160 -1.58 8.79 18.03
N ALA A 161 -1.89 9.71 18.94
CA ALA A 161 -2.57 9.41 20.19
C ALA A 161 -3.96 8.79 19.93
N CYS A 162 -4.76 9.36 19.02
CA CYS A 162 -6.06 8.82 18.66
C CYS A 162 -5.97 7.39 18.07
N VAL A 163 -4.96 7.11 17.25
CA VAL A 163 -4.74 5.76 16.71
C VAL A 163 -4.33 4.78 17.81
N VAL A 164 -3.43 5.17 18.71
CA VAL A 164 -3.02 4.34 19.87
C VAL A 164 -4.21 4.02 20.74
N LEU A 165 -5.02 5.02 21.09
CA LEU A 165 -6.22 4.86 21.91
C LEU A 165 -7.27 3.96 21.24
N ALA A 166 -7.53 4.14 19.94
CA ALA A 166 -8.47 3.30 19.19
C ALA A 166 -7.98 1.84 19.14
N GLN A 167 -6.69 1.60 18.94
CA GLN A 167 -6.14 0.24 18.97
C GLN A 167 -6.16 -0.36 20.37
N GLY A 168 -5.89 0.43 21.42
CA GLY A 168 -6.04 0.02 22.82
C GLY A 168 -7.48 -0.38 23.14
N LEU A 169 -8.47 0.39 22.67
CA LEU A 169 -9.87 0.04 22.79
C LEU A 169 -10.19 -1.30 22.10
N GLY A 170 -9.67 -1.50 20.88
CA GLY A 170 -9.84 -2.78 20.18
C GLY A 170 -9.29 -3.97 20.99
N GLN A 171 -8.12 -3.80 21.60
CA GLN A 171 -7.52 -4.82 22.46
C GLN A 171 -8.35 -5.06 23.72
N ALA A 172 -8.87 -4.01 24.37
CA ALA A 172 -9.73 -4.12 25.52
C ALA A 172 -11.06 -4.84 25.22
N LEU A 173 -11.55 -4.71 23.96
CA LEU A 173 -12.71 -5.45 23.46
C LEU A 173 -12.40 -6.89 23.03
N GLY A 174 -11.16 -7.37 23.25
CA GLY A 174 -10.72 -8.72 22.85
C GLY A 174 -10.55 -8.88 21.33
N TRP A 175 -10.41 -7.80 20.59
CA TRP A 175 -10.17 -7.89 19.15
C TRP A 175 -8.68 -8.16 18.90
N PRO A 176 -8.33 -9.15 18.06
CA PRO A 176 -6.93 -9.44 17.80
C PRO A 176 -6.24 -8.22 17.16
N PRO A 177 -5.00 -7.92 17.54
CA PRO A 177 -4.26 -6.81 16.94
C PRO A 177 -4.14 -6.98 15.43
N PRO A 178 -4.15 -5.88 14.67
CA PRO A 178 -3.99 -5.96 13.23
C PRO A 178 -2.67 -6.63 12.90
N HIS A 179 -2.73 -7.80 12.27
CA HIS A 179 -1.54 -8.53 11.86
C HIS A 179 -0.81 -7.72 10.79
N ALA A 180 0.41 -7.32 11.06
CA ALA A 180 1.28 -6.76 10.02
C ALA A 180 1.54 -7.86 8.99
N PRO A 181 1.00 -7.76 7.76
CA PRO A 181 1.32 -8.74 6.73
C PRO A 181 2.82 -8.64 6.46
N GLY A 182 3.60 -9.59 6.94
CA GLY A 182 4.98 -9.73 6.56
C GLY A 182 6.06 -9.45 7.62
N SER A 183 5.79 -9.47 8.92
CA SER A 183 6.89 -9.44 9.90
C SER A 183 7.79 -10.68 9.76
N ALA A 184 7.23 -11.85 9.47
CA ALA A 184 7.99 -13.06 9.13
C ALA A 184 8.60 -13.02 7.71
N ALA A 185 7.95 -12.36 6.74
CA ALA A 185 8.46 -12.20 5.39
C ALA A 185 9.63 -11.20 5.27
N GLY A 186 9.81 -10.36 6.28
CA GLY A 186 10.92 -9.39 6.33
C GLY A 186 12.29 -10.03 6.45
N ALA A 187 12.39 -11.21 7.04
CA ALA A 187 13.66 -11.94 7.20
C ALA A 187 14.08 -12.66 5.91
N ALA A 188 13.13 -13.15 5.11
CA ALA A 188 13.42 -13.89 3.88
C ALA A 188 13.72 -13.01 2.65
N ALA A 189 13.46 -11.71 2.71
CA ALA A 189 13.58 -10.80 1.55
C ALA A 189 14.98 -10.19 1.36
N ALA A 190 15.93 -10.47 2.24
CA ALA A 190 17.29 -9.92 2.17
C ALA A 190 18.30 -10.98 1.72
N ALA A 191 18.06 -11.67 0.60
CA ALA A 191 19.16 -12.33 -0.08
C ALA A 191 20.10 -11.24 -0.61
N PRO A 192 21.40 -11.25 -0.24
CA PRO A 192 22.36 -10.28 -0.72
C PRO A 192 22.42 -10.35 -2.25
N ALA A 193 22.45 -9.17 -2.89
CA ALA A 193 22.69 -9.09 -4.32
C ALA A 193 24.00 -9.82 -4.64
N ALA A 194 23.99 -10.71 -5.62
CA ALA A 194 25.20 -11.40 -6.06
C ALA A 194 26.27 -10.36 -6.38
N PRO A 195 27.49 -10.49 -5.82
CA PRO A 195 28.57 -9.55 -6.08
C PRO A 195 28.90 -9.61 -7.58
N GLY A 196 28.97 -8.50 -8.27
CA GLY A 196 29.44 -8.39 -9.64
C GLY A 196 28.47 -7.81 -10.69
N THR A 197 27.25 -7.45 -10.35
CA THR A 197 26.38 -6.77 -11.33
C THR A 197 26.44 -5.26 -11.19
N LEU A 198 26.82 -4.55 -12.25
CA LEU A 198 26.78 -3.07 -12.36
C LEU A 198 25.34 -2.50 -12.27
N ARG A 199 24.32 -3.36 -12.11
CA ARG A 199 22.93 -2.93 -12.02
C ARG A 199 22.61 -2.47 -10.60
N PRO A 200 22.02 -1.24 -10.44
CA PRO A 200 21.62 -0.73 -9.13
C PRO A 200 20.67 -1.69 -8.42
N SER A 201 20.74 -1.74 -7.08
CA SER A 201 19.86 -2.57 -6.27
C SER A 201 18.39 -2.21 -6.48
N ALA A 202 17.47 -3.16 -6.25
CA ALA A 202 16.04 -2.94 -6.45
C ALA A 202 15.47 -1.72 -5.70
N PRO A 203 15.86 -1.43 -4.43
CA PRO A 203 15.45 -0.21 -3.74
C PRO A 203 15.90 1.08 -4.43
N VAL A 204 17.12 1.11 -4.97
CA VAL A 204 17.65 2.27 -5.69
C VAL A 204 16.88 2.50 -7.00
N ARG A 205 16.58 1.42 -7.72
CA ARG A 205 15.78 1.49 -8.96
C ARG A 205 14.37 2.00 -8.68
N LEU A 206 13.71 1.52 -7.61
CA LEU A 206 12.40 2.01 -7.19
C LEU A 206 12.43 3.49 -6.78
N ALA A 207 13.49 3.92 -6.08
CA ALA A 207 13.68 5.31 -5.72
C ALA A 207 13.87 6.22 -6.94
N ALA A 208 14.66 5.77 -7.91
CA ALA A 208 14.86 6.50 -9.17
C ALA A 208 13.56 6.59 -10.00
N GLN A 209 12.79 5.50 -10.09
CA GLN A 209 11.46 5.50 -10.73
C GLN A 209 10.50 6.48 -10.05
N MET A 210 10.46 6.48 -8.72
CA MET A 210 9.64 7.42 -7.94
C MET A 210 10.09 8.87 -8.17
N ALA A 211 11.40 9.14 -8.09
CA ALA A 211 11.94 10.48 -8.31
C ALA A 211 11.64 10.99 -9.73
N ALA A 212 11.89 10.17 -10.76
CA ALA A 212 11.61 10.53 -12.15
C ALA A 212 10.12 10.77 -12.40
N SER A 213 9.26 9.91 -11.83
CA SER A 213 7.80 10.05 -11.93
C SER A 213 7.32 11.34 -11.29
N LEU A 214 7.77 11.66 -10.07
CA LEU A 214 7.39 12.87 -9.35
C LEU A 214 7.96 14.13 -10.04
N ALA A 215 9.23 14.09 -10.47
CA ALA A 215 9.84 15.21 -11.17
C ALA A 215 9.07 15.54 -12.46
N LEU A 216 8.78 14.53 -13.29
CA LEU A 216 8.01 14.74 -14.51
C LEU A 216 6.56 15.18 -14.20
N ALA A 217 5.95 14.64 -13.13
CA ALA A 217 4.63 15.06 -12.70
C ALA A 217 4.61 16.53 -12.25
N PHE A 218 5.63 17.01 -11.56
CA PHE A 218 5.75 18.44 -11.21
C PHE A 218 6.00 19.31 -12.45
N VAL A 219 6.90 18.90 -13.35
CA VAL A 219 7.16 19.66 -14.58
C VAL A 219 5.87 19.82 -15.39
N VAL A 220 5.18 18.73 -15.69
CA VAL A 220 3.92 18.77 -16.45
C VAL A 220 2.84 19.51 -15.66
N GLY A 221 2.75 19.26 -14.34
CA GLY A 221 1.78 19.90 -13.48
C GLY A 221 1.92 21.42 -13.43
N LEU A 222 3.12 21.91 -13.16
CA LEU A 222 3.37 23.35 -13.04
C LEU A 222 3.30 24.11 -14.38
N LEU A 223 3.65 23.46 -15.50
CA LEU A 223 3.64 24.09 -16.82
C LEU A 223 2.31 23.98 -17.53
N VAL A 224 1.59 22.86 -17.38
CA VAL A 224 0.37 22.59 -18.16
C VAL A 224 -0.91 22.74 -17.31
N PHE A 225 -0.82 22.45 -16.00
CA PHE A 225 -1.94 22.47 -15.06
C PHE A 225 -1.63 23.30 -13.80
N PRO A 226 -1.26 24.59 -13.91
CA PRO A 226 -0.74 25.39 -12.80
C PRO A 226 -1.68 25.47 -11.59
N ASP A 227 -2.99 25.50 -11.81
CA ASP A 227 -3.97 25.64 -10.74
C ASP A 227 -4.29 24.29 -10.04
N HIS A 228 -4.08 23.16 -10.71
CA HIS A 228 -4.55 21.85 -10.26
C HIS A 228 -3.45 20.77 -10.23
N TRP A 229 -2.17 21.11 -10.36
CA TRP A 229 -1.02 20.21 -10.43
C TRP A 229 -0.99 19.13 -9.33
N ARG A 230 -1.64 19.40 -8.21
CA ARG A 230 -1.66 18.50 -7.04
C ARG A 230 -2.23 17.12 -7.34
N TRP A 231 -3.31 17.05 -8.14
CA TRP A 231 -3.96 15.77 -8.49
C TRP A 231 -3.09 14.90 -9.37
N LEU A 232 -2.33 15.53 -10.25
CA LEU A 232 -1.39 14.88 -11.14
C LEU A 232 -0.24 14.27 -10.33
N VAL A 233 0.37 15.07 -9.44
CA VAL A 233 1.47 14.61 -8.56
C VAL A 233 0.97 13.55 -7.57
N LEU A 234 -0.20 13.73 -6.97
CA LEU A 234 -0.81 12.75 -6.06
C LEU A 234 -1.04 11.41 -6.77
N SER A 235 -1.52 11.45 -8.01
CA SER A 235 -1.76 10.24 -8.79
C SER A 235 -0.46 9.53 -9.13
N ALA A 236 0.57 10.26 -9.55
CA ALA A 236 1.90 9.71 -9.79
C ALA A 236 2.50 9.07 -8.53
N LEU A 237 2.39 9.74 -7.37
CA LEU A 237 2.84 9.23 -6.08
C LEU A 237 2.11 7.95 -5.69
N LEU A 238 0.76 7.93 -5.71
CA LEU A 238 -0.04 6.81 -5.23
C LEU A 238 0.06 5.56 -6.13
N VAL A 239 0.19 5.74 -7.44
CA VAL A 239 0.35 4.63 -8.39
C VAL A 239 1.69 3.92 -8.17
N ASN A 240 2.78 4.68 -7.93
CA ASN A 240 4.10 4.12 -7.67
C ASN A 240 4.27 3.58 -6.25
N THR A 241 3.56 4.15 -5.27
CA THR A 241 3.72 3.75 -3.86
C THR A 241 3.26 2.32 -3.64
N GLY A 242 4.17 1.45 -3.17
CA GLY A 242 3.88 0.04 -2.86
C GLY A 242 3.66 -0.86 -4.07
N SER A 243 4.03 -0.42 -5.28
CA SER A 243 3.98 -1.24 -6.49
C SER A 243 4.97 -2.41 -6.45
N ILE A 244 4.60 -3.50 -7.15
CA ILE A 244 5.35 -4.77 -7.20
C ILE A 244 5.89 -5.00 -8.62
N GLY A 245 6.46 -3.98 -9.25
CA GLY A 245 6.98 -4.05 -10.62
C GLY A 245 6.10 -3.32 -11.64
N GLN A 246 6.61 -3.21 -12.86
CA GLN A 246 6.03 -2.33 -13.89
C GLN A 246 4.57 -2.66 -14.26
N PHE A 247 4.20 -3.95 -14.32
CA PHE A 247 2.82 -4.32 -14.66
C PHE A 247 1.84 -3.98 -13.53
N ASP A 248 2.26 -4.05 -12.27
CA ASP A 248 1.43 -3.63 -11.13
C ASP A 248 1.21 -2.11 -11.13
N VAL A 249 2.23 -1.32 -11.55
CA VAL A 249 2.10 0.13 -11.73
C VAL A 249 1.03 0.44 -12.79
N LEU A 250 1.11 -0.19 -13.97
CA LEU A 250 0.11 -0.04 -15.03
C LEU A 250 -1.30 -0.40 -14.53
N ARG A 251 -1.45 -1.58 -13.92
CA ARG A 251 -2.72 -2.03 -13.36
C ARG A 251 -3.29 -1.04 -12.35
N ARG A 252 -2.46 -0.53 -11.43
CA ARG A 252 -2.88 0.48 -10.44
C ARG A 252 -3.25 1.78 -11.10
N GLY A 253 -2.52 2.20 -12.14
CA GLY A 253 -2.83 3.38 -12.94
C GLY A 253 -4.22 3.29 -13.57
N VAL A 254 -4.50 2.19 -14.27
CA VAL A 254 -5.82 1.92 -14.87
C VAL A 254 -6.92 1.91 -13.80
N LEU A 255 -6.74 1.17 -12.71
CA LEU A 255 -7.73 1.11 -11.62
C LEU A 255 -7.92 2.47 -10.94
N ARG A 256 -6.89 3.31 -10.89
CA ARG A 256 -7.01 4.66 -10.34
C ARG A 256 -7.86 5.56 -11.24
N VAL A 257 -7.66 5.50 -12.55
CA VAL A 257 -8.47 6.27 -13.50
C VAL A 257 -9.93 5.81 -13.47
N LEU A 258 -10.18 4.51 -13.54
CA LEU A 258 -11.53 3.95 -13.50
C LEU A 258 -12.23 4.22 -12.16
N GLY A 259 -11.52 4.03 -11.04
CA GLY A 259 -12.04 4.33 -9.72
C GLY A 259 -12.29 5.82 -9.52
N ALA A 260 -11.44 6.70 -10.08
CA ALA A 260 -11.65 8.14 -10.06
C ALA A 260 -12.88 8.54 -10.90
N ALA A 261 -13.05 7.95 -12.08
CA ALA A 261 -14.23 8.21 -12.92
C ALA A 261 -15.52 7.79 -12.20
N GLY A 262 -15.56 6.56 -11.67
CA GLY A 262 -16.71 6.07 -10.91
C GLY A 262 -16.98 6.87 -9.63
N GLY A 263 -15.93 7.22 -8.87
CA GLY A 263 -16.06 8.05 -7.67
C GLY A 263 -16.55 9.47 -7.97
N THR A 264 -16.11 10.06 -9.08
CA THR A 264 -16.57 11.38 -9.53
C THR A 264 -18.06 11.36 -9.91
N VAL A 265 -18.49 10.36 -10.68
CA VAL A 265 -19.91 10.19 -11.04
C VAL A 265 -20.77 9.99 -9.79
N ALA A 266 -20.32 9.15 -8.86
CA ALA A 266 -21.01 8.93 -7.60
C ALA A 266 -21.07 10.22 -6.74
N ALA A 267 -20.00 11.02 -6.71
CA ALA A 267 -19.97 12.30 -5.99
C ALA A 267 -20.98 13.29 -6.57
N MET A 268 -21.10 13.38 -7.89
CA MET A 268 -22.11 14.24 -8.55
C MET A 268 -23.54 13.85 -8.19
N ALA A 269 -23.81 12.54 -8.06
CA ALA A 269 -25.13 12.06 -7.66
C ALA A 269 -25.45 12.39 -6.19
N VAL A 270 -24.46 12.21 -5.31
CA VAL A 270 -24.61 12.40 -3.85
C VAL A 270 -24.62 13.88 -3.47
N ALA A 271 -23.81 14.73 -4.11
CA ALA A 271 -23.71 16.16 -3.82
C ALA A 271 -25.06 16.88 -4.00
N ARG A 272 -25.92 16.41 -4.93
CA ARG A 272 -27.26 16.95 -5.12
C ARG A 272 -28.18 16.76 -3.91
N GLY A 273 -27.90 15.75 -3.05
CA GLY A 273 -28.69 15.43 -1.86
C GLY A 273 -28.15 15.97 -0.55
N ALA A 274 -26.85 16.31 -0.47
CA ALA A 274 -26.18 16.65 0.79
C ALA A 274 -26.34 18.10 1.27
N GLY A 275 -26.95 18.99 0.48
CA GLY A 275 -27.37 20.34 0.90
C GLY A 275 -26.27 21.29 1.43
N GLY A 276 -24.98 20.93 1.33
CA GLY A 276 -23.86 21.80 1.77
C GLY A 276 -23.57 21.78 3.27
N ASP A 277 -24.23 20.96 4.07
CA ASP A 277 -23.95 20.83 5.50
C ASP A 277 -22.59 20.15 5.73
N VAL A 278 -21.67 20.88 6.39
CA VAL A 278 -20.30 20.41 6.69
C VAL A 278 -20.29 19.14 7.52
N ALA A 279 -21.22 19.00 8.49
CA ALA A 279 -21.31 17.82 9.35
C ALA A 279 -21.79 16.61 8.55
N ALA A 280 -22.79 16.78 7.70
CA ALA A 280 -23.31 15.72 6.84
C ALA A 280 -22.25 15.26 5.82
N VAL A 281 -21.52 16.18 5.19
CA VAL A 281 -20.42 15.87 4.27
C VAL A 281 -19.30 15.14 5.03
N GLY A 282 -18.94 15.59 6.23
CA GLY A 282 -17.93 14.94 7.07
C GLY A 282 -18.31 13.50 7.42
N ALA A 283 -19.55 13.26 7.84
CA ALA A 283 -20.07 11.92 8.15
C ALA A 283 -20.05 11.02 6.90
N LEU A 284 -20.44 11.55 5.74
CA LEU A 284 -20.45 10.82 4.48
C LEU A 284 -19.02 10.46 4.02
N VAL A 285 -18.05 11.35 4.20
CA VAL A 285 -16.62 11.08 3.94
C VAL A 285 -16.13 9.92 4.81
N LEU A 286 -16.45 9.93 6.12
CA LEU A 286 -16.07 8.84 7.02
C LEU A 286 -16.76 7.52 6.62
N ALA A 287 -18.04 7.56 6.22
CA ALA A 287 -18.74 6.39 5.71
C ALA A 287 -18.10 5.85 4.42
N CYS A 288 -17.75 6.72 3.47
CA CYS A 288 -17.03 6.33 2.24
C CYS A 288 -15.67 5.68 2.56
N VAL A 289 -14.92 6.23 3.49
CA VAL A 289 -13.63 5.64 3.92
C VAL A 289 -13.86 4.30 4.59
N PHE A 290 -14.87 4.17 5.46
CA PHE A 290 -15.23 2.90 6.09
C PHE A 290 -15.54 1.82 5.07
N VAL A 291 -16.45 2.10 4.13
CA VAL A 291 -16.81 1.19 3.04
C VAL A 291 -15.58 0.86 2.19
N GLY A 292 -14.75 1.84 1.87
CA GLY A 292 -13.51 1.65 1.12
C GLY A 292 -12.51 0.73 1.81
N LEU A 293 -12.35 0.85 3.14
CA LEU A 293 -11.47 -0.01 3.94
C LEU A 293 -11.97 -1.46 3.95
N VAL A 294 -13.28 -1.67 4.08
CA VAL A 294 -13.90 -3.01 4.02
C VAL A 294 -13.77 -3.59 2.61
N LEU A 295 -14.17 -2.85 1.58
CA LEU A 295 -14.15 -3.33 0.20
C LEU A 295 -12.74 -3.54 -0.37
N ARG A 296 -11.72 -2.95 0.25
CA ARG A 296 -10.31 -3.15 -0.14
C ARG A 296 -9.89 -4.62 -0.11
N VAL A 297 -10.52 -5.46 0.71
CA VAL A 297 -10.29 -6.90 0.76
C VAL A 297 -10.58 -7.55 -0.60
N PHE A 298 -11.58 -7.04 -1.32
CA PHE A 298 -11.96 -7.53 -2.65
C PHE A 298 -11.09 -6.96 -3.78
N GLY A 299 -10.39 -5.84 -3.54
CA GLY A 299 -9.46 -5.29 -4.51
C GLY A 299 -9.15 -3.82 -4.37
N TYR A 300 -8.02 -3.42 -4.96
CA TYR A 300 -7.52 -2.04 -4.93
C TYR A 300 -8.48 -1.03 -5.58
N GLY A 301 -9.20 -1.43 -6.64
CA GLY A 301 -10.11 -0.54 -7.38
C GLY A 301 -11.23 0.01 -6.51
N TRP A 302 -11.82 -0.81 -5.66
CA TRP A 302 -12.88 -0.40 -4.73
C TRP A 302 -12.39 0.65 -3.73
N TRP A 303 -11.19 0.46 -3.20
CA TRP A 303 -10.55 1.46 -2.34
C TRP A 303 -10.39 2.80 -3.06
N VAL A 304 -9.89 2.79 -4.30
CA VAL A 304 -9.69 4.03 -5.08
C VAL A 304 -11.01 4.72 -5.35
N LEU A 305 -12.06 3.99 -5.71
CA LEU A 305 -13.41 4.55 -5.93
C LEU A 305 -13.92 5.27 -4.69
N CYS A 306 -13.90 4.60 -3.53
CA CYS A 306 -14.38 5.19 -2.28
C CYS A 306 -13.55 6.39 -1.82
N VAL A 307 -12.23 6.34 -1.95
CA VAL A 307 -11.35 7.46 -1.61
C VAL A 307 -11.57 8.64 -2.57
N THR A 308 -11.77 8.37 -3.86
CA THR A 308 -12.03 9.44 -4.82
C THR A 308 -13.38 10.09 -4.58
N LEU A 309 -14.39 9.30 -4.22
CA LEU A 309 -15.69 9.80 -3.79
C LEU A 309 -15.55 10.69 -2.53
N ALA A 310 -14.84 10.21 -1.51
CA ALA A 310 -14.60 10.97 -0.29
C ALA A 310 -13.88 12.30 -0.56
N LEU A 311 -12.84 12.27 -1.40
CA LEU A 311 -12.11 13.48 -1.79
C LEU A 311 -12.95 14.43 -2.66
N ALA A 312 -13.84 13.91 -3.49
CA ALA A 312 -14.76 14.73 -4.27
C ALA A 312 -15.81 15.40 -3.38
N LEU A 313 -16.31 14.68 -2.36
CA LEU A 313 -17.22 15.25 -1.37
C LEU A 313 -16.58 16.35 -0.52
N LEU A 314 -15.32 16.19 -0.13
CA LEU A 314 -14.60 17.27 0.57
C LEU A 314 -14.48 18.54 -0.27
N GLN A 315 -14.39 18.43 -1.59
CA GLN A 315 -14.32 19.59 -2.48
C GLN A 315 -15.67 20.31 -2.65
N THR A 316 -16.81 19.65 -2.37
CA THR A 316 -18.11 20.33 -2.39
C THR A 316 -18.25 21.38 -1.27
N LEU A 317 -17.36 21.34 -0.29
CA LEU A 317 -17.27 22.36 0.77
C LEU A 317 -16.51 23.63 0.31
N GLU A 318 -15.87 23.60 -0.85
CA GLU A 318 -15.23 24.78 -1.44
C GLU A 318 -16.25 25.56 -2.28
N PRO A 319 -16.28 26.92 -2.18
CA PRO A 319 -17.32 27.74 -2.83
C PRO A 319 -17.34 27.72 -4.37
N ALA A 320 -16.32 27.15 -5.00
CA ALA A 320 -16.08 27.20 -6.46
C ALA A 320 -16.22 25.85 -7.16
N ALA A 321 -17.10 24.95 -6.70
CA ALA A 321 -17.26 23.62 -7.28
C ALA A 321 -18.03 23.64 -8.61
N GLU A 322 -17.35 23.89 -9.75
CA GLU A 322 -17.93 23.76 -11.08
C GLU A 322 -17.85 22.31 -11.60
N PRO A 323 -18.87 21.80 -12.33
CA PRO A 323 -18.85 20.45 -12.93
C PRO A 323 -17.66 20.22 -13.88
N LEU A 324 -17.18 21.27 -14.54
CA LEU A 324 -16.03 21.23 -15.44
C LEU A 324 -14.72 20.88 -14.69
N LEU A 325 -14.60 21.26 -13.41
CA LEU A 325 -13.45 20.95 -12.57
C LEU A 325 -13.31 19.45 -12.32
N LEU A 326 -14.42 18.71 -12.24
CA LEU A 326 -14.40 17.26 -12.04
C LEU A 326 -13.81 16.52 -13.25
N TRP A 327 -14.09 16.99 -14.48
CA TRP A 327 -13.53 16.43 -15.71
C TRP A 327 -12.03 16.73 -15.83
N ARG A 328 -11.61 17.96 -15.55
CA ARG A 328 -10.18 18.33 -15.52
C ARG A 328 -9.41 17.48 -14.53
N ARG A 329 -9.95 17.29 -13.33
CA ARG A 329 -9.37 16.42 -12.32
C ARG A 329 -9.17 14.97 -12.81
N LEU A 330 -10.14 14.41 -13.55
CA LEU A 330 -10.02 13.07 -14.11
C LEU A 330 -8.87 13.01 -15.13
N LEU A 331 -8.73 14.04 -15.97
CA LEU A 331 -7.62 14.17 -16.91
C LEU A 331 -6.28 14.22 -16.19
N GLU A 332 -6.14 15.03 -15.15
CA GLU A 332 -4.93 15.14 -14.34
C GLU A 332 -4.56 13.82 -13.67
N ILE A 333 -5.54 13.09 -13.13
CA ILE A 333 -5.37 11.76 -12.58
C ILE A 333 -4.85 10.79 -13.66
N ALA A 334 -5.42 10.84 -14.86
CA ALA A 334 -5.02 9.99 -15.99
C ALA A 334 -3.59 10.31 -16.45
N VAL A 335 -3.24 11.58 -16.60
CA VAL A 335 -1.90 12.04 -16.97
C VAL A 335 -0.88 11.62 -15.89
N GLY A 336 -1.19 11.83 -14.60
CA GLY A 336 -0.32 11.42 -13.50
C GLY A 336 -0.09 9.89 -13.46
N ALA A 337 -1.13 9.10 -13.72
CA ALA A 337 -1.03 7.65 -13.81
C ALA A 337 -0.21 7.21 -15.04
N ALA A 338 -0.35 7.89 -16.18
CA ALA A 338 0.45 7.63 -17.38
C ALA A 338 1.94 7.94 -17.15
N ILE A 339 2.25 9.08 -16.51
CA ILE A 339 3.62 9.46 -16.13
C ILE A 339 4.24 8.42 -15.20
N ALA A 340 3.50 7.96 -14.17
CA ALA A 340 3.96 6.93 -13.26
C ALA A 340 4.29 5.62 -13.99
N THR A 341 3.42 5.22 -14.91
CA THR A 341 3.60 4.01 -15.72
C THR A 341 4.79 4.14 -16.67
N ALA A 342 4.94 5.28 -17.33
CA ALA A 342 6.09 5.57 -18.21
C ALA A 342 7.41 5.53 -17.41
N ALA A 343 7.47 6.20 -16.26
CA ALA A 343 8.65 6.18 -15.39
C ALA A 343 9.02 4.76 -14.95
N ALA A 344 8.03 3.95 -14.53
CA ALA A 344 8.26 2.56 -14.12
C ALA A 344 8.73 1.65 -15.27
N SER A 345 8.39 2.00 -16.52
CA SER A 345 8.73 1.21 -17.71
C SER A 345 10.04 1.64 -18.34
N LEU A 346 10.42 2.92 -18.23
CA LEU A 346 11.58 3.50 -18.91
C LEU A 346 12.79 3.64 -17.98
N VAL A 347 12.57 3.94 -16.68
CA VAL A 347 13.65 4.17 -15.72
C VAL A 347 14.00 2.86 -15.02
N TRP A 348 15.01 2.16 -15.52
CA TRP A 348 15.50 0.88 -14.98
C TRP A 348 14.37 -0.10 -14.64
N PRO A 349 13.62 -0.57 -15.63
CA PRO A 349 12.41 -1.37 -15.41
C PRO A 349 12.69 -2.60 -14.55
N ILE A 350 11.75 -2.89 -13.64
CA ILE A 350 11.78 -4.07 -12.78
C ILE A 350 10.71 -5.05 -13.28
N PRO A 351 11.09 -6.11 -14.03
CA PRO A 351 10.14 -7.08 -14.54
C PRO A 351 9.39 -7.75 -13.40
N THR A 352 8.08 -7.76 -13.48
CA THR A 352 7.21 -8.37 -12.45
C THR A 352 7.48 -9.87 -12.30
N ALA A 353 7.87 -10.55 -13.39
CA ALA A 353 8.24 -11.96 -13.38
C ALA A 353 9.49 -12.26 -12.53
N ASP A 354 10.48 -11.36 -12.52
CA ASP A 354 11.68 -11.54 -11.71
C ASP A 354 11.38 -11.43 -10.21
N ILE A 355 10.45 -10.56 -9.85
CA ILE A 355 9.99 -10.44 -8.46
C ILE A 355 9.24 -11.71 -8.05
N LEU A 356 8.38 -12.24 -8.92
CA LEU A 356 7.68 -13.48 -8.67
C LEU A 356 8.66 -14.63 -8.43
N ARG A 357 9.66 -14.82 -9.33
CA ARG A 357 10.67 -15.87 -9.17
C ARG A 357 11.41 -15.77 -7.85
N ARG A 358 11.77 -14.56 -7.42
CA ARG A 358 12.41 -14.35 -6.09
C ARG A 358 11.48 -14.70 -4.93
N ARG A 359 10.19 -14.39 -5.04
CA ARG A 359 9.20 -14.75 -4.00
C ARG A 359 8.95 -16.25 -3.95
N ILE A 360 8.89 -16.92 -5.09
CA ILE A 360 8.82 -18.39 -5.19
C ILE A 360 10.06 -19.01 -4.55
N ALA A 361 11.26 -18.49 -4.86
CA ALA A 361 12.51 -18.93 -4.25
C ALA A 361 12.48 -18.83 -2.72
N GLY A 362 12.00 -17.70 -2.19
CA GLY A 362 11.84 -17.49 -0.75
C GLY A 362 10.85 -18.46 -0.11
N ALA A 363 9.71 -18.72 -0.77
CA ALA A 363 8.71 -19.66 -0.28
C ALA A 363 9.24 -21.10 -0.25
N LEU A 364 9.90 -21.54 -1.34
CA LEU A 364 10.53 -22.88 -1.39
C LEU A 364 11.68 -23.02 -0.38
N ALA A 365 12.43 -21.94 -0.10
CA ALA A 365 13.45 -21.96 0.94
C ALA A 365 12.83 -22.12 2.33
N ALA A 366 11.77 -21.34 2.63
CA ALA A 366 11.06 -21.45 3.92
C ALA A 366 10.43 -22.84 4.11
N MET A 367 9.88 -23.45 3.05
CA MET A 367 9.39 -24.84 3.10
C MET A 367 10.51 -25.84 3.36
N SER A 368 11.67 -25.64 2.71
CA SER A 368 12.85 -26.50 2.91
C SER A 368 13.34 -26.44 4.35
N GLU A 369 13.42 -25.23 4.96
CA GLU A 369 13.82 -25.04 6.35
C GLU A 369 12.79 -25.63 7.33
N ALA A 370 11.49 -25.45 7.06
CA ALA A 370 10.43 -25.95 7.94
C ALA A 370 10.34 -27.51 7.95
N LEU A 371 10.78 -28.16 6.87
CA LEU A 371 10.83 -29.63 6.71
C LEU A 371 12.24 -30.20 6.94
N ASP A 372 13.17 -29.40 7.44
CA ASP A 372 14.51 -29.90 7.79
C ASP A 372 14.42 -30.72 9.09
N PRO A 373 14.81 -32.01 9.08
CA PRO A 373 14.79 -32.83 10.28
C PRO A 373 15.81 -32.37 11.33
N ASP A 374 16.91 -31.74 10.89
CA ASP A 374 18.02 -31.30 11.76
C ASP A 374 17.79 -29.86 12.31
N ALA A 375 16.72 -29.20 11.90
CA ALA A 375 16.41 -27.85 12.38
C ALA A 375 15.98 -27.84 13.85
N ALA A 376 16.74 -27.10 14.70
CA ALA A 376 16.45 -26.94 16.11
C ALA A 376 15.06 -26.34 16.39
N GLU A 377 14.51 -25.56 15.44
CA GLU A 377 13.21 -24.90 15.55
C GLU A 377 12.50 -24.89 14.19
N ARG A 378 11.39 -25.59 14.11
CA ARG A 378 10.54 -25.55 12.91
C ARG A 378 9.73 -24.25 12.89
N ARG A 379 9.84 -23.45 11.83
CA ARG A 379 9.22 -22.13 11.72
C ARG A 379 8.02 -22.11 10.76
N PRO A 380 6.84 -22.63 11.13
CA PRO A 380 5.67 -22.63 10.26
C PRO A 380 5.25 -21.21 9.85
N LEU A 381 5.45 -20.21 10.72
CA LEU A 381 5.14 -18.81 10.43
C LEU A 381 5.98 -18.24 9.27
N ALA A 382 7.19 -18.75 9.03
CA ALA A 382 8.00 -18.33 7.88
C ALA A 382 7.40 -18.81 6.56
N VAL A 383 6.85 -20.03 6.52
CA VAL A 383 6.12 -20.55 5.35
C VAL A 383 4.90 -19.72 5.07
N VAL A 384 4.05 -19.48 6.08
CA VAL A 384 2.84 -18.65 5.93
C VAL A 384 3.20 -17.23 5.44
N GLY A 385 4.23 -16.61 6.02
CA GLY A 385 4.67 -15.27 5.63
C GLY A 385 5.17 -15.19 4.18
N THR A 386 5.97 -16.16 3.72
CA THR A 386 6.48 -16.18 2.35
C THR A 386 5.37 -16.51 1.35
N MET A 387 4.44 -17.41 1.69
CA MET A 387 3.26 -17.70 0.87
C MET A 387 2.32 -16.49 0.74
N ALA A 388 2.14 -15.72 1.80
CA ALA A 388 1.37 -14.47 1.74
C ALA A 388 1.97 -13.47 0.72
N LEU A 389 3.32 -13.40 0.60
CA LEU A 389 3.98 -12.59 -0.41
C LEU A 389 3.70 -13.08 -1.84
N VAL A 390 3.68 -14.38 -2.06
CA VAL A 390 3.33 -14.97 -3.37
C VAL A 390 1.85 -14.67 -3.68
N ARG A 391 0.95 -14.87 -2.71
CA ARG A 391 -0.49 -14.59 -2.83
C ARG A 391 -0.77 -13.12 -3.21
N GLN A 392 0.02 -12.16 -2.71
CA GLN A 392 -0.09 -10.76 -3.10
C GLN A 392 0.13 -10.49 -4.59
N MET A 393 0.81 -11.40 -5.32
CA MET A 393 1.04 -11.26 -6.76
C MET A 393 -0.12 -11.82 -7.61
N GLN A 394 -0.98 -12.63 -7.03
CA GLN A 394 -2.09 -13.29 -7.75
C GLN A 394 -2.99 -12.29 -8.52
N PRO A 395 -3.44 -11.15 -7.93
CA PRO A 395 -4.29 -10.23 -8.66
C PRO A 395 -3.57 -9.53 -9.84
N VAL A 396 -2.24 -9.38 -9.76
CA VAL A 396 -1.43 -8.79 -10.83
C VAL A 396 -1.40 -9.72 -12.04
N PHE A 397 -1.08 -11.00 -11.82
CA PHE A 397 -1.01 -11.99 -12.90
C PHE A 397 -2.37 -12.41 -13.44
N ARG A 398 -3.43 -12.41 -12.61
CA ARG A 398 -4.81 -12.58 -13.09
C ARG A 398 -5.23 -11.44 -14.02
N ALA A 399 -4.89 -10.20 -13.69
CA ALA A 399 -5.16 -9.05 -14.55
C ALA A 399 -4.35 -9.13 -15.86
N GLN A 400 -3.09 -9.58 -15.80
CA GLN A 400 -2.29 -9.82 -17.00
C GLN A 400 -2.92 -10.91 -17.89
N GLY A 401 -3.40 -12.00 -17.29
CA GLY A 401 -4.10 -13.05 -18.02
C GLY A 401 -5.40 -12.58 -18.66
N ALA A 402 -6.16 -11.70 -17.97
CA ALA A 402 -7.35 -11.08 -18.54
C ALA A 402 -7.00 -10.17 -19.72
N ALA A 403 -5.96 -9.36 -19.60
CA ALA A 403 -5.47 -8.49 -20.69
C ALA A 403 -5.01 -9.31 -21.91
N HIS A 404 -4.30 -10.43 -21.71
CA HIS A 404 -3.90 -11.34 -22.77
C HIS A 404 -5.10 -11.94 -23.50
N ARG A 405 -6.14 -12.37 -22.78
CA ARG A 405 -7.38 -12.88 -23.37
C ARG A 405 -8.09 -11.84 -24.23
N LEU A 406 -8.18 -10.59 -23.73
CA LEU A 406 -8.75 -9.46 -24.47
C LEU A 406 -7.95 -9.14 -25.74
N ALA A 407 -6.64 -9.38 -25.71
CA ALA A 407 -5.76 -9.24 -26.89
C ALA A 407 -5.75 -10.48 -27.82
N GLY A 408 -6.69 -11.43 -27.65
CA GLY A 408 -6.82 -12.62 -28.48
C GLY A 408 -5.78 -13.72 -28.21
N ARG A 409 -4.94 -13.58 -27.19
CA ARG A 409 -3.96 -14.60 -26.78
C ARG A 409 -4.63 -15.63 -25.89
N ARG A 410 -4.73 -16.90 -26.35
CA ARG A 410 -5.42 -17.96 -25.62
C ARG A 410 -4.66 -18.56 -24.43
N GLU A 411 -3.34 -18.39 -24.38
CA GLU A 411 -2.54 -18.96 -23.30
C GLU A 411 -2.53 -18.07 -22.08
N ALA A 412 -2.89 -18.64 -20.91
CA ALA A 412 -2.72 -18.01 -19.63
C ALA A 412 -1.21 -17.85 -19.33
N PRO A 413 -0.77 -16.71 -18.77
CA PRO A 413 0.64 -16.52 -18.40
C PRO A 413 1.12 -17.66 -17.52
N GLN A 414 2.22 -18.32 -17.87
CA GLN A 414 2.83 -19.40 -17.07
C GLN A 414 2.97 -19.02 -15.59
N ALA A 415 3.28 -17.76 -15.32
CA ALA A 415 3.44 -17.20 -13.98
C ALA A 415 2.17 -17.35 -13.11
N ALA A 416 0.97 -17.26 -13.68
CA ALA A 416 -0.27 -17.48 -12.93
C ALA A 416 -0.40 -18.94 -12.48
N ARG A 417 -0.03 -19.87 -13.35
CA ARG A 417 -0.03 -21.33 -13.03
C ARG A 417 0.98 -21.65 -11.92
N TRP A 418 2.15 -21.04 -11.94
CA TRP A 418 3.16 -21.23 -10.87
C TRP A 418 2.66 -20.77 -9.51
N ILE A 419 1.97 -19.60 -9.48
CA ILE A 419 1.37 -19.09 -8.25
C ILE A 419 0.33 -20.06 -7.70
N ASP A 420 -0.59 -20.51 -8.54
CA ASP A 420 -1.68 -21.40 -8.12
C ASP A 420 -1.14 -22.77 -7.67
N ALA A 421 -0.17 -23.33 -8.40
CA ALA A 421 0.49 -24.60 -8.02
C ALA A 421 1.21 -24.49 -6.68
N LEU A 422 1.97 -23.40 -6.47
CA LEU A 422 2.71 -23.19 -5.20
C LEU A 422 1.76 -22.95 -4.02
N LEU A 423 0.70 -22.17 -4.20
CA LEU A 423 -0.29 -21.92 -3.15
C LEU A 423 -1.05 -23.18 -2.76
N ALA A 424 -1.27 -24.12 -3.68
CA ALA A 424 -1.86 -25.42 -3.38
C ALA A 424 -0.99 -26.28 -2.46
N CYS A 425 0.34 -26.05 -2.43
CA CYS A 425 1.26 -26.77 -1.57
C CYS A 425 1.27 -26.25 -0.11
N GLU A 426 0.70 -25.07 0.19
CA GLU A 426 0.78 -24.43 1.51
C GLU A 426 0.18 -25.31 2.63
N ALA A 427 -1.08 -25.67 2.49
CA ALA A 427 -1.79 -26.44 3.52
C ALA A 427 -1.20 -27.84 3.76
N PRO A 428 -0.85 -28.63 2.72
CA PRO A 428 -0.18 -29.92 2.91
C PRO A 428 1.19 -29.79 3.61
N VAL A 429 2.00 -28.79 3.27
CA VAL A 429 3.31 -28.56 3.92
C VAL A 429 3.11 -28.21 5.38
N LEU A 430 2.19 -27.30 5.73
CA LEU A 430 1.92 -26.95 7.12
C LEU A 430 1.45 -28.17 7.94
N ALA A 431 0.59 -29.03 7.35
CA ALA A 431 0.16 -30.26 8.01
C ALA A 431 1.32 -31.26 8.27
N LEU A 432 2.31 -31.32 7.37
CA LEU A 432 3.52 -32.14 7.59
C LEU A 432 4.38 -31.52 8.71
N VAL A 433 4.54 -30.20 8.74
CA VAL A 433 5.31 -29.50 9.79
C VAL A 433 4.67 -29.71 11.16
N GLU A 434 3.33 -29.61 11.26
CA GLU A 434 2.57 -29.83 12.50
C GLU A 434 2.71 -31.28 13.02
N ARG A 435 2.71 -32.27 12.10
CA ARG A 435 2.93 -33.69 12.45
C ARG A 435 4.38 -34.05 12.76
N GLY A 436 5.29 -33.12 12.59
CA GLY A 436 6.70 -33.40 12.75
C GLY A 436 7.32 -34.27 11.64
N GLN A 437 6.62 -34.44 10.52
CA GLN A 437 7.03 -35.31 9.41
C GLN A 437 7.82 -34.54 8.35
N ALA A 438 8.84 -35.16 7.80
CA ALA A 438 9.66 -34.59 6.73
C ALA A 438 9.98 -35.67 5.66
N PRO A 439 8.99 -36.10 4.85
CA PRO A 439 9.18 -37.15 3.86
C PRO A 439 10.29 -36.79 2.87
N ASP A 440 11.20 -37.72 2.60
CA ASP A 440 12.33 -37.52 1.68
C ASP A 440 11.87 -37.18 0.25
N ALA A 441 10.79 -37.76 -0.22
CA ALA A 441 10.22 -37.46 -1.53
C ALA A 441 9.83 -35.97 -1.64
N VAL A 442 9.20 -35.40 -0.60
CA VAL A 442 8.79 -33.99 -0.55
C VAL A 442 10.03 -33.10 -0.51
N ARG A 443 11.03 -33.42 0.32
CA ARG A 443 12.28 -32.64 0.41
C ARG A 443 13.04 -32.63 -0.92
N LYS A 444 13.13 -33.78 -1.60
CA LYS A 444 13.74 -33.89 -2.94
C LYS A 444 12.98 -33.05 -3.96
N ALA A 445 11.64 -33.10 -3.96
CA ALA A 445 10.81 -32.30 -4.87
C ALA A 445 10.98 -30.77 -4.61
N ILE A 446 11.05 -30.31 -3.35
CA ILE A 446 11.35 -28.92 -3.03
C ILE A 446 12.76 -28.54 -3.54
N GLY A 447 13.76 -29.42 -3.36
CA GLY A 447 15.10 -29.21 -3.86
C GLY A 447 15.16 -29.08 -5.39
N ALA A 448 14.41 -29.92 -6.12
CA ALA A 448 14.28 -29.87 -7.57
C ALA A 448 13.60 -28.55 -8.01
N ALA A 449 12.49 -28.15 -7.38
CA ALA A 449 11.81 -26.91 -7.65
C ALA A 449 12.69 -25.67 -7.38
N ARG A 450 13.57 -25.70 -6.37
CA ARG A 450 14.54 -24.62 -6.13
C ARG A 450 15.59 -24.52 -7.23
N LYS A 451 16.06 -25.64 -7.78
CA LYS A 451 17.02 -25.64 -8.90
C LYS A 451 16.40 -25.12 -10.17
N SER A 452 15.15 -25.45 -10.47
CA SER A 452 14.44 -25.05 -11.68
C SER A 452 14.01 -23.57 -11.73
N ILE A 453 14.19 -22.79 -10.65
CA ILE A 453 13.84 -21.36 -10.62
C ILE A 453 14.57 -20.55 -11.71
N ARG A 454 15.78 -20.97 -12.07
CA ARG A 454 16.60 -20.33 -13.11
C ARG A 454 16.09 -20.59 -14.53
N GLU A 455 15.35 -21.69 -14.70
CA GLU A 455 14.84 -22.18 -15.98
C GLU A 455 13.30 -22.16 -15.98
N PRO A 456 12.70 -21.08 -16.52
CA PRO A 456 11.25 -20.88 -16.45
C PRO A 456 10.41 -22.04 -17.06
N ALA A 457 10.96 -22.74 -18.03
CA ALA A 457 10.29 -23.89 -18.66
C ALA A 457 10.16 -25.07 -17.69
N GLU A 458 11.13 -25.28 -16.79
CA GLU A 458 11.19 -26.41 -15.87
C GLU A 458 10.45 -26.16 -14.56
N LEU A 459 10.25 -24.89 -14.19
CA LEU A 459 9.64 -24.53 -12.91
C LEU A 459 8.20 -25.07 -12.78
N GLY A 460 7.41 -25.01 -13.86
CA GLY A 460 6.03 -25.52 -13.86
C GLY A 460 5.96 -27.02 -13.56
N PRO A 461 6.67 -27.86 -14.34
CA PRO A 461 6.77 -29.31 -14.07
C PRO A 461 7.28 -29.63 -12.66
N ALA A 462 8.30 -28.91 -12.17
CA ALA A 462 8.86 -29.13 -10.84
C ALA A 462 7.86 -28.81 -9.71
N LEU A 463 7.06 -27.75 -9.85
CA LEU A 463 5.98 -27.43 -8.89
C LEU A 463 4.85 -28.44 -8.95
N ALA A 464 4.54 -28.99 -10.12
CA ALA A 464 3.56 -30.08 -10.26
C ALA A 464 4.05 -31.36 -9.58
N ALA A 465 5.31 -31.72 -9.75
CA ALA A 465 5.93 -32.85 -9.06
C ALA A 465 5.96 -32.69 -7.53
N LEU A 466 6.20 -31.46 -7.04
CA LEU A 466 6.11 -31.14 -5.62
C LEU A 466 4.69 -31.37 -5.08
N ARG A 467 3.69 -30.92 -5.81
CA ARG A 467 2.28 -31.12 -5.44
C ARG A 467 1.94 -32.60 -5.40
N GLU A 468 2.34 -33.37 -6.40
CA GLU A 468 2.12 -34.82 -6.46
C GLU A 468 2.80 -35.55 -5.29
N ALA A 469 4.03 -35.14 -4.92
CA ALA A 469 4.74 -35.70 -3.77
C ALA A 469 4.03 -35.41 -2.44
N LEU A 470 3.32 -34.28 -2.34
CA LEU A 470 2.54 -33.89 -1.15
C LEU A 470 1.16 -34.60 -1.09
N GLU A 471 0.60 -35.00 -2.24
CA GLU A 471 -0.69 -35.71 -2.35
C GLU A 471 -0.51 -37.25 -2.12
N ARG A 472 0.70 -37.80 -2.27
CA ARG A 472 0.97 -39.23 -1.99
C ARG A 472 0.91 -39.48 -0.48
N PRO A 473 0.15 -40.48 -0.03
CA PRO A 473 0.19 -40.89 1.37
C PRO A 473 1.61 -41.28 1.73
N PRO A 474 2.07 -40.98 2.97
CA PRO A 474 3.38 -41.42 3.43
C PRO A 474 3.42 -42.95 3.25
N ALA A 475 4.46 -43.45 2.57
CA ALA A 475 4.72 -44.87 2.54
C ALA A 475 4.80 -45.34 4.01
N GLY A 476 3.92 -46.23 4.40
CA GLY A 476 3.88 -46.73 5.75
C GLY A 476 5.25 -47.30 6.16
N PRO A 477 5.51 -47.39 7.49
CA PRO A 477 6.79 -47.86 8.02
C PRO A 477 7.13 -49.24 7.54
#